data_45c2f851484057b50fafebf60e42aa7b
#
_entry.id   45c2f851484057b50fafebf60e42aa7b
#
_cell.length_a   1.000
_cell.length_b   1.000
_cell.length_c   1.000
_cell.angle_alpha   90.00
_cell.angle_beta   90.00
_cell.angle_gamma   90.00
#
_symmetry.space_group_name_H-M   'P 1'
#
loop_
_entity.id
_entity.type
_entity.pdbx_description
1 polymer ?
#
loop_
_entity_poly.entity_id
_entity_poly.type
_entity_poly.pdbx_seq_one_letter_code
_entity_poly.pdbx_strand_id
1 'polypeptide(L)'
;MCFTMPRREMPIDYLGLITGILGILVTVLIGWNIYMIIDFRQEKENLKQYFEEQKKSVRSVGNDLLATYKNQLSNVALIEKSISDVYARMMNLHQFTPLPFDYIYHALGAIVTASQAENYDACNVWIKEIKLVLTSPEQVVMPISSKRQLLK
;
A
#
# COMPACT_ATOMS: atom_id res chain seq x y z
N MET A 1 -101.89 -6.77 -27.10
CA MET A 1 -101.09 -5.61 -26.77
C MET A 1 -99.87 -6.08 -25.99
N CYS A 2 -98.73 -6.20 -26.65
CA CYS A 2 -97.46 -6.59 -26.00
C CYS A 2 -96.78 -5.31 -25.54
N PHE A 3 -96.67 -5.18 -24.24
CA PHE A 3 -95.83 -4.14 -23.64
C PHE A 3 -94.37 -4.56 -23.69
N THR A 4 -93.59 -4.01 -24.62
CA THR A 4 -92.18 -4.10 -24.62
C THR A 4 -91.64 -3.16 -23.58
N MET A 5 -91.10 -3.69 -22.46
CA MET A 5 -90.39 -2.89 -21.47
C MET A 5 -89.05 -2.39 -22.07
N PRO A 6 -88.76 -1.12 -21.96
CA PRO A 6 -87.45 -0.61 -22.42
C PRO A 6 -86.33 -1.17 -21.54
N ARG A 7 -85.35 -1.79 -22.22
CA ARG A 7 -84.09 -2.23 -21.61
C ARG A 7 -83.41 -1.00 -21.01
N ARG A 8 -83.37 -0.91 -19.70
CA ARG A 8 -82.55 0.11 -18.99
C ARG A 8 -81.10 -0.19 -19.32
N GLU A 9 -80.51 0.55 -20.23
CA GLU A 9 -79.05 0.60 -20.37
C GLU A 9 -78.48 1.10 -19.04
N MET A 10 -77.77 0.25 -18.33
CA MET A 10 -77.04 0.68 -17.11
C MET A 10 -76.00 1.72 -17.54
N PRO A 11 -76.03 2.92 -17.02
CA PRO A 11 -74.96 3.88 -17.29
C PRO A 11 -73.64 3.28 -16.84
N ILE A 12 -72.69 3.21 -17.75
CA ILE A 12 -71.35 2.79 -17.42
C ILE A 12 -70.88 3.72 -16.28
N ASP A 13 -70.56 3.10 -15.15
CA ASP A 13 -70.07 3.86 -14.00
C ASP A 13 -68.64 4.35 -14.30
N TYR A 14 -68.54 5.49 -14.96
CA TYR A 14 -67.28 6.12 -15.33
C TYR A 14 -66.38 6.40 -14.10
N LEU A 15 -67.04 6.64 -12.95
CA LEU A 15 -66.30 6.87 -11.73
C LEU A 15 -65.62 5.59 -11.22
N GLY A 16 -66.31 4.47 -11.28
CA GLY A 16 -65.76 3.15 -10.97
C GLY A 16 -64.62 2.74 -11.92
N LEU A 17 -64.77 3.03 -13.23
CA LEU A 17 -63.73 2.78 -14.22
C LEU A 17 -62.47 3.60 -13.94
N ILE A 18 -62.60 4.91 -13.69
CA ILE A 18 -61.49 5.80 -13.40
C ILE A 18 -60.79 5.35 -12.12
N THR A 19 -61.52 5.05 -11.03
CA THR A 19 -60.98 4.57 -9.79
C THR A 19 -60.23 3.24 -9.96
N GLY A 20 -60.75 2.32 -10.78
CA GLY A 20 -60.08 1.08 -11.11
C GLY A 20 -58.73 1.29 -11.83
N ILE A 21 -58.71 2.17 -12.83
CA ILE A 21 -57.48 2.53 -13.54
C ILE A 21 -56.46 3.18 -12.63
N LEU A 22 -56.89 4.11 -11.80
CA LEU A 22 -56.02 4.75 -10.79
C LEU A 22 -55.42 3.74 -9.80
N GLY A 23 -56.26 2.78 -9.33
CA GLY A 23 -55.80 1.69 -8.46
C GLY A 23 -54.68 0.84 -9.11
N ILE A 24 -54.83 0.50 -10.37
CA ILE A 24 -53.79 -0.24 -11.11
C ILE A 24 -52.51 0.59 -11.23
N LEU A 25 -52.61 1.88 -11.60
CA LEU A 25 -51.45 2.74 -11.77
C LEU A 25 -50.69 2.91 -10.44
N VAL A 26 -51.39 3.10 -9.34
CA VAL A 26 -50.78 3.20 -8.00
C VAL A 26 -50.06 1.91 -7.64
N THR A 27 -50.65 0.75 -7.91
CA THR A 27 -50.04 -0.56 -7.63
C THR A 27 -48.75 -0.77 -8.44
N VAL A 28 -48.76 -0.40 -9.71
CA VAL A 28 -47.57 -0.47 -10.59
C VAL A 28 -46.48 0.48 -10.09
N LEU A 29 -46.83 1.72 -9.70
CA LEU A 29 -45.88 2.67 -9.18
C LEU A 29 -45.22 2.19 -7.88
N ILE A 30 -46.01 1.61 -6.97
CA ILE A 30 -45.49 1.05 -5.71
C ILE A 30 -44.54 -0.11 -6.01
N GLY A 31 -44.94 -1.03 -6.88
CA GLY A 31 -44.10 -2.17 -7.31
C GLY A 31 -42.77 -1.71 -7.92
N TRP A 32 -42.84 -0.70 -8.81
CA TRP A 32 -41.66 -0.10 -9.42
C TRP A 32 -40.71 0.53 -8.37
N ASN A 33 -41.26 1.28 -7.44
CA ASN A 33 -40.46 1.89 -6.36
C ASN A 33 -39.79 0.82 -5.49
N ILE A 34 -40.48 -0.26 -5.13
CA ILE A 34 -39.89 -1.35 -4.34
C ILE A 34 -38.75 -2.00 -5.13
N TYR A 35 -38.96 -2.29 -6.42
CA TYR A 35 -37.94 -2.85 -7.30
C TYR A 35 -36.69 -1.96 -7.35
N MET A 36 -36.86 -0.66 -7.60
CA MET A 36 -35.75 0.30 -7.63
C MET A 36 -34.98 0.38 -6.32
N ILE A 37 -35.65 0.27 -5.18
CA ILE A 37 -35.00 0.28 -3.86
C ILE A 37 -34.13 -0.99 -3.68
N ILE A 38 -34.62 -2.14 -4.11
CA ILE A 38 -33.88 -3.41 -4.01
C ILE A 38 -32.65 -3.35 -4.90
N ASP A 39 -32.81 -2.95 -6.17
CA ASP A 39 -31.74 -2.83 -7.16
C ASP A 39 -30.65 -1.86 -6.68
N PHE A 40 -31.05 -0.70 -6.18
CA PHE A 40 -30.13 0.30 -5.62
C PHE A 40 -29.36 -0.21 -4.39
N ARG A 41 -29.99 -1.01 -3.53
CA ARG A 41 -29.31 -1.62 -2.39
C ARG A 41 -28.22 -2.60 -2.85
N GLN A 42 -28.55 -3.43 -3.84
CA GLN A 42 -27.64 -4.40 -4.39
C GLN A 42 -26.45 -3.72 -5.08
N GLU A 43 -26.70 -2.68 -5.86
CA GLU A 43 -25.66 -1.88 -6.50
C GLU A 43 -24.76 -1.19 -5.48
N LYS A 44 -25.33 -0.65 -4.39
CA LYS A 44 -24.57 -0.06 -3.28
C LYS A 44 -23.66 -1.09 -2.58
N GLU A 45 -24.14 -2.32 -2.37
CA GLU A 45 -23.32 -3.39 -1.78
C GLU A 45 -22.20 -3.83 -2.72
N ASN A 46 -22.46 -3.99 -4.00
CA ASN A 46 -21.46 -4.29 -5.00
C ASN A 46 -20.40 -3.20 -5.09
N LEU A 47 -20.81 -1.93 -5.07
CA LEU A 47 -19.90 -0.79 -5.07
C LEU A 47 -19.03 -0.78 -3.81
N LYS A 48 -19.60 -1.06 -2.65
CA LYS A 48 -18.86 -1.16 -1.38
C LYS A 48 -17.81 -2.28 -1.42
N GLN A 49 -18.16 -3.45 -1.94
CA GLN A 49 -17.23 -4.56 -2.11
C GLN A 49 -16.09 -4.18 -3.07
N TYR A 50 -16.41 -3.56 -4.20
CA TYR A 50 -15.41 -3.06 -5.14
C TYR A 50 -14.44 -2.07 -4.49
N PHE A 51 -14.93 -1.11 -3.70
CA PHE A 51 -14.07 -0.17 -2.97
C PHE A 51 -13.18 -0.85 -1.94
N GLU A 52 -13.67 -1.85 -1.21
CA GLU A 52 -12.84 -2.59 -0.25
C GLU A 52 -11.76 -3.42 -0.95
N GLU A 53 -12.06 -4.02 -2.09
CA GLU A 53 -11.07 -4.72 -2.90
C GLU A 53 -10.00 -3.78 -3.45
N GLN A 54 -10.40 -2.63 -4.01
CA GLN A 54 -9.48 -1.60 -4.48
C GLN A 54 -8.58 -1.10 -3.35
N LYS A 55 -9.14 -0.84 -2.18
CA LYS A 55 -8.39 -0.43 -0.99
C LYS A 55 -7.37 -1.47 -0.55
N LYS A 56 -7.72 -2.76 -0.58
CA LYS A 56 -6.78 -3.86 -0.29
C LYS A 56 -5.65 -3.91 -1.32
N SER A 57 -5.98 -3.79 -2.61
CA SER A 57 -5.01 -3.78 -3.70
C SER A 57 -4.03 -2.61 -3.56
N VAL A 58 -4.51 -1.39 -3.34
CA VAL A 58 -3.67 -0.21 -3.12
C VAL A 58 -2.77 -0.38 -1.90
N ARG A 59 -3.28 -0.97 -0.82
CA ARG A 59 -2.49 -1.23 0.39
C ARG A 59 -1.39 -2.28 0.14
N SER A 60 -1.69 -3.32 -0.62
CA SER A 60 -0.70 -4.33 -1.02
C SER A 60 0.43 -3.70 -1.85
N VAL A 61 0.07 -2.96 -2.91
CA VAL A 61 1.05 -2.26 -3.76
C VAL A 61 1.90 -1.28 -2.95
N GLY A 62 1.29 -0.55 -2.01
CA GLY A 62 2.01 0.35 -1.11
C GLY A 62 3.02 -0.37 -0.24
N ASN A 63 2.67 -1.52 0.32
CA ASN A 63 3.58 -2.33 1.13
C ASN A 63 4.72 -2.92 0.29
N ASP A 64 4.43 -3.40 -0.92
CA ASP A 64 5.45 -3.95 -1.82
C ASP A 64 6.44 -2.87 -2.28
N LEU A 65 5.93 -1.66 -2.57
CA LEU A 65 6.77 -0.51 -2.89
C LEU A 65 7.68 -0.13 -1.73
N LEU A 66 7.13 -0.09 -0.51
CA LEU A 66 7.91 0.21 0.70
C LEU A 66 9.00 -0.84 0.95
N ALA A 67 8.68 -2.12 0.79
CA ALA A 67 9.65 -3.21 0.91
C ALA A 67 10.77 -3.09 -0.14
N THR A 68 10.42 -2.79 -1.39
CA THR A 68 11.38 -2.57 -2.48
C THR A 68 12.28 -1.37 -2.17
N TYR A 69 11.73 -0.28 -1.70
CA TYR A 69 12.49 0.91 -1.32
C TYR A 69 13.47 0.62 -0.17
N LYS A 70 13.05 -0.09 0.87
CA LYS A 70 13.93 -0.51 1.98
C LYS A 70 15.08 -1.41 1.49
N ASN A 71 14.80 -2.34 0.58
CA ASN A 71 15.82 -3.19 -0.01
C ASN A 71 16.85 -2.38 -0.84
N GLN A 72 16.38 -1.39 -1.60
CA GLN A 72 17.28 -0.50 -2.35
C GLN A 72 18.17 0.32 -1.42
N LEU A 73 17.62 0.89 -0.34
CA LEU A 73 18.41 1.61 0.66
C LEU A 73 19.45 0.69 1.33
N SER A 74 19.08 -0.54 1.65
CA SER A 74 20.02 -1.52 2.21
C SER A 74 21.18 -1.81 1.26
N ASN A 75 20.91 -1.93 -0.05
CA ASN A 75 21.96 -2.12 -1.05
C ASN A 75 22.88 -0.91 -1.16
N VAL A 76 22.33 0.31 -1.12
CA VAL A 76 23.14 1.55 -1.12
C VAL A 76 24.02 1.60 0.13
N ALA A 77 23.48 1.26 1.30
CA ALA A 77 24.24 1.20 2.54
C ALA A 77 25.42 0.19 2.46
N LEU A 78 25.22 -0.96 1.82
CA LEU A 78 26.30 -1.94 1.59
C LEU A 78 27.37 -1.42 0.63
N ILE A 79 27.00 -0.66 -0.39
CA ILE A 79 27.95 -0.03 -1.32
C ILE A 79 28.79 1.01 -0.56
N GLU A 80 28.15 1.90 0.19
CA GLU A 80 28.86 2.91 1.02
C GLU A 80 29.81 2.24 2.00
N LYS A 81 29.37 1.16 2.66
CA LYS A 81 30.25 0.39 3.56
C LYS A 81 31.43 -0.24 2.82
N SER A 82 31.20 -0.77 1.61
CA SER A 82 32.28 -1.34 0.81
C SER A 82 33.32 -0.30 0.39
N ILE A 83 32.88 0.91 0.06
CA ILE A 83 33.76 2.04 -0.22
C ILE A 83 34.57 2.41 1.02
N SER A 84 33.93 2.51 2.18
CA SER A 84 34.60 2.75 3.47
C SER A 84 35.68 1.68 3.73
N ASP A 85 35.40 0.40 3.51
CA ASP A 85 36.35 -0.70 3.69
C ASP A 85 37.56 -0.60 2.75
N VAL A 86 37.36 -0.10 1.52
CA VAL A 86 38.45 0.18 0.58
C VAL A 86 39.36 1.26 1.13
N TYR A 87 38.81 2.37 1.62
CA TYR A 87 39.59 3.44 2.24
C TYR A 87 40.35 2.94 3.47
N ALA A 88 39.74 2.13 4.33
CA ALA A 88 40.43 1.53 5.48
C ALA A 88 41.63 0.66 5.06
N ARG A 89 41.50 -0.11 3.98
CA ARG A 89 42.60 -0.92 3.44
C ARG A 89 43.71 -0.06 2.85
N MET A 90 43.37 1.00 2.13
CA MET A 90 44.34 1.95 1.58
C MET A 90 45.16 2.63 2.67
N MET A 91 44.53 2.99 3.79
CA MET A 91 45.19 3.52 4.98
C MET A 91 46.24 2.54 5.56
N ASN A 92 45.88 1.24 5.63
CA ASN A 92 46.79 0.20 6.15
C ASN A 92 48.00 -0.08 5.22
N LEU A 93 47.85 0.13 3.93
CA LEU A 93 48.94 -0.13 2.96
C LEU A 93 49.98 1.02 2.89
N HIS A 94 49.85 2.09 3.64
CA HIS A 94 50.70 3.30 3.60
C HIS A 94 50.94 3.87 2.18
N GLN A 95 50.20 3.40 1.18
CA GLN A 95 50.42 3.82 -0.21
C GLN A 95 49.78 5.16 -0.55
N PHE A 96 48.80 5.55 0.22
CA PHE A 96 48.17 6.86 0.20
C PHE A 96 47.87 7.29 1.64
N THR A 97 47.90 8.57 1.92
CA THR A 97 47.24 9.13 3.07
C THR A 97 45.81 9.54 2.66
N PRO A 98 44.87 8.60 2.43
CA PRO A 98 43.48 8.99 2.35
C PRO A 98 43.17 9.57 3.70
N LEU A 99 42.59 10.74 3.68
CA LEU A 99 42.22 11.43 4.91
C LEU A 99 41.32 10.47 5.69
N PRO A 100 41.55 10.24 6.98
CA PRO A 100 40.64 9.47 7.83
C PRO A 100 39.19 9.94 7.68
N PHE A 101 39.02 11.15 7.19
CA PHE A 101 37.75 11.77 6.85
C PHE A 101 36.96 11.02 5.78
N ASP A 102 37.57 10.55 4.70
CA ASP A 102 36.85 9.83 3.63
C ASP A 102 36.29 8.50 4.14
N TYR A 103 37.09 7.77 4.93
CA TYR A 103 36.61 6.57 5.62
C TYR A 103 35.40 6.86 6.50
N ILE A 104 35.50 7.86 7.37
CA ILE A 104 34.44 8.22 8.30
C ILE A 104 33.21 8.70 7.54
N TYR A 105 33.39 9.50 6.49
CA TYR A 105 32.30 10.02 5.68
C TYR A 105 31.45 8.89 5.08
N HIS A 106 32.07 7.93 4.40
CA HIS A 106 31.36 6.81 3.81
C HIS A 106 30.81 5.83 4.85
N ALA A 107 31.50 5.62 5.96
CA ALA A 107 31.00 4.80 7.05
C ALA A 107 29.77 5.40 7.73
N LEU A 108 29.73 6.72 7.92
CA LEU A 108 28.55 7.43 8.42
C LEU A 108 27.42 7.42 7.39
N GLY A 109 27.72 7.61 6.10
CA GLY A 109 26.76 7.48 5.01
C GLY A 109 26.07 6.12 5.02
N ALA A 110 26.84 5.03 5.15
CA ALA A 110 26.33 3.68 5.28
C ALA A 110 25.37 3.50 6.45
N ILE A 111 25.73 4.04 7.63
CA ILE A 111 24.89 3.96 8.85
C ILE A 111 23.58 4.73 8.66
N VAL A 112 23.64 5.94 8.12
CA VAL A 112 22.44 6.76 7.88
C VAL A 112 21.49 6.02 6.91
N THR A 113 22.03 5.51 5.80
CA THR A 113 21.23 4.80 4.79
C THR A 113 20.65 3.48 5.34
N ALA A 114 21.44 2.73 6.12
CA ALA A 114 20.96 1.52 6.79
C ALA A 114 19.86 1.83 7.82
N SER A 115 20.00 2.93 8.56
CA SER A 115 18.97 3.38 9.50
C SER A 115 17.66 3.73 8.79
N GLN A 116 17.72 4.38 7.64
CA GLN A 116 16.54 4.65 6.80
C GLN A 116 15.89 3.37 6.24
N ALA A 117 16.70 2.34 6.02
CA ALA A 117 16.21 1.00 5.66
C ALA A 117 15.69 0.18 6.86
N GLU A 118 15.72 0.75 8.07
CA GLU A 118 15.39 0.08 9.34
C GLU A 118 16.29 -1.14 9.64
N ASN A 119 17.51 -1.18 9.07
CA ASN A 119 18.49 -2.24 9.31
C ASN A 119 19.38 -1.85 10.51
N TYR A 120 18.81 -1.88 11.69
CA TYR A 120 19.49 -1.45 12.94
C TYR A 120 20.64 -2.38 13.36
N ASP A 121 20.60 -3.65 12.97
CA ASP A 121 21.68 -4.60 13.26
C ASP A 121 22.95 -4.21 12.52
N ALA A 122 22.85 -3.87 11.23
CA ALA A 122 23.98 -3.35 10.46
C ALA A 122 24.50 -2.04 11.05
N CYS A 123 23.63 -1.11 11.44
CA CYS A 123 24.01 0.14 12.07
C CYS A 123 24.86 -0.10 13.33
N ASN A 124 24.42 -0.99 14.20
CA ASN A 124 25.11 -1.30 15.47
C ASN A 124 26.49 -1.92 15.24
N VAL A 125 26.63 -2.78 14.25
CA VAL A 125 27.92 -3.37 13.87
C VAL A 125 28.86 -2.29 13.36
N TRP A 126 28.43 -1.47 12.43
CA TRP A 126 29.26 -0.44 11.80
C TRP A 126 29.64 0.70 12.75
N ILE A 127 28.77 1.09 13.68
CA ILE A 127 29.12 2.03 14.75
C ILE A 127 30.26 1.48 15.62
N LYS A 128 30.23 0.20 15.97
CA LYS A 128 31.28 -0.44 16.74
C LYS A 128 32.61 -0.46 15.97
N GLU A 129 32.56 -0.76 14.66
CA GLU A 129 33.74 -0.73 13.81
C GLU A 129 34.37 0.67 13.70
N ILE A 130 33.57 1.71 13.46
CA ILE A 130 34.06 3.10 13.43
C ILE A 130 34.69 3.46 14.77
N LYS A 131 34.05 3.10 15.87
CA LYS A 131 34.62 3.37 17.20
C LYS A 131 35.96 2.69 17.40
N LEU A 132 36.12 1.44 16.93
CA LEU A 132 37.38 0.72 17.00
C LEU A 132 38.47 1.42 16.20
N VAL A 133 38.19 1.83 14.96
CA VAL A 133 39.13 2.55 14.09
C VAL A 133 39.57 3.87 14.70
N LEU A 134 38.65 4.59 15.31
CA LEU A 134 38.98 5.89 15.96
C LEU A 134 39.77 5.74 17.24
N THR A 135 39.61 4.66 18.00
CA THR A 135 40.28 4.46 19.29
C THR A 135 41.63 3.75 19.18
N SER A 136 41.84 2.99 18.09
CA SER A 136 43.08 2.20 17.91
C SER A 136 43.50 2.19 16.44
N PRO A 137 43.96 3.31 15.89
CA PRO A 137 44.32 3.41 14.48
C PRO A 137 45.45 2.48 14.06
N GLU A 138 46.30 2.03 15.01
CA GLU A 138 47.40 1.11 14.72
C GLU A 138 47.01 -0.38 14.66
N GLN A 139 45.81 -0.74 15.08
CA GLN A 139 45.34 -2.12 15.17
C GLN A 139 44.29 -2.51 14.13
N VAL A 140 44.11 -1.72 13.07
CA VAL A 140 43.09 -2.00 12.03
C VAL A 140 43.56 -3.12 11.10
N VAL A 141 43.81 -4.29 11.67
CA VAL A 141 43.80 -5.56 10.91
C VAL A 141 42.33 -5.95 10.78
N MET A 142 41.70 -5.56 9.69
CA MET A 142 40.30 -5.90 9.44
C MET A 142 40.10 -7.42 9.46
N PRO A 143 39.25 -7.97 10.32
CA PRO A 143 38.90 -9.37 10.25
C PRO A 143 38.12 -9.61 8.96
N ILE A 144 38.64 -10.46 8.09
CA ILE A 144 38.04 -10.92 6.81
C ILE A 144 36.69 -11.65 7.02
N SER A 145 36.22 -11.76 8.26
CA SER A 145 35.12 -12.67 8.65
C SER A 145 33.71 -12.14 8.47
N SER A 146 33.49 -10.85 8.21
CA SER A 146 32.11 -10.32 8.14
C SER A 146 31.38 -10.61 6.81
N LYS A 147 32.06 -11.15 5.79
CA LYS A 147 31.42 -11.47 4.48
C LYS A 147 30.43 -12.65 4.52
N ARG A 148 30.44 -13.49 5.56
CA ARG A 148 29.60 -14.72 5.61
C ARG A 148 28.28 -14.59 6.34
N GLN A 149 28.03 -13.52 7.08
CA GLN A 149 26.80 -13.39 7.88
C GLN A 149 25.67 -12.59 7.20
N LEU A 150 25.96 -11.88 6.12
CA LEU A 150 24.96 -11.05 5.43
C LEU A 150 24.30 -11.75 4.22
N LEU A 151 24.65 -13.02 3.95
CA LEU A 151 24.08 -13.83 2.84
C LEU A 151 23.26 -15.04 3.31
N LYS A 152 22.66 -14.95 4.50
CA LYS A 152 21.67 -15.95 4.93
C LYS A 152 20.31 -15.34 5.18
#